data_bda82789d0b1d73207d3d18585cdd708
#
_entry.id   bda82789d0b1d73207d3d18585cdd708
#
_cell.length_a   1.000
_cell.length_b   1.000
_cell.length_c   1.000
_cell.angle_alpha   90.00
_cell.angle_beta   90.00
_cell.angle_gamma   90.00
#
_symmetry.space_group_name_H-M   'P 1'
#
loop_
_entity.id
_entity.type
_entity.pdbx_description
1 polymer ?
#
loop_
_entity_poly.entity_id
_entity_poly.type
_entity_poly.pdbx_seq_one_letter_code
_entity_poly.pdbx_strand_id
1 'polypeptide(L)'
;ATANLAKLERASTPLDDALRNGRPTVLEFYADWCEVCKESAPTVYAVETAHGKAVNFVMLNIDNAKWSDEMDAYGVDGIPHLEFLDAAGESEGFIVGKFPREVLESNVAALEAGERELPYAKRYGAASKATTQDIAQAPAQSADPRAPVSSSDPRFHG
;
A
#
# COMPACT_ATOMS: atom_id res chain seq x y z
N ALA A 1 -19.00 17.57 2.44
CA ALA A 1 -18.63 17.15 1.10
C ALA A 1 -17.94 15.82 1.12
N THR A 2 -18.15 15.04 0.08
CA THR A 2 -17.54 13.73 -0.04
C THR A 2 -16.05 13.88 -0.34
N ALA A 3 -15.22 13.13 0.38
CA ALA A 3 -13.80 13.10 0.11
C ALA A 3 -13.56 12.46 -1.27
N ASN A 4 -12.52 12.92 -1.94
CA ASN A 4 -12.17 12.42 -3.27
C ASN A 4 -10.65 12.21 -3.33
N LEU A 5 -10.17 11.73 -4.48
CA LEU A 5 -8.74 11.42 -4.65
C LEU A 5 -7.87 12.66 -4.44
N ALA A 6 -8.33 13.82 -4.91
CA ALA A 6 -7.54 15.05 -4.73
C ALA A 6 -7.34 15.36 -3.24
N LYS A 7 -8.36 15.11 -2.42
CA LYS A 7 -8.24 15.34 -0.99
C LYS A 7 -7.25 14.36 -0.35
N LEU A 8 -7.29 13.10 -0.79
CA LEU A 8 -6.32 12.10 -0.32
C LEU A 8 -4.90 12.48 -0.71
N GLU A 9 -4.72 12.97 -1.95
CA GLU A 9 -3.40 13.42 -2.38
C GLU A 9 -2.87 14.55 -1.51
N ARG A 10 -3.73 15.52 -1.20
CA ARG A 10 -3.32 16.65 -0.37
C ARG A 10 -2.98 16.24 1.06
N ALA A 11 -3.66 15.21 1.56
CA ALA A 11 -3.44 14.73 2.92
C ALA A 11 -2.30 13.72 3.01
N SER A 12 -1.78 13.27 1.86
CA SER A 12 -0.79 12.21 1.80
C SER A 12 0.50 12.60 2.51
N THR A 13 1.03 11.68 3.32
CA THR A 13 2.38 11.83 3.86
C THR A 13 3.36 11.56 2.72
N PRO A 14 4.40 12.39 2.55
CA PRO A 14 5.42 12.07 1.54
C PRO A 14 6.07 10.73 1.85
N LEU A 15 6.35 9.96 0.81
CA LEU A 15 6.87 8.60 0.98
C LEU A 15 8.16 8.57 1.80
N ASP A 16 9.10 9.49 1.51
CA ASP A 16 10.35 9.52 2.25
C ASP A 16 10.12 9.73 3.75
N ASP A 17 9.21 10.63 4.10
CA ASP A 17 8.90 10.88 5.50
C ASP A 17 8.25 9.66 6.13
N ALA A 18 7.33 9.02 5.42
CA ALA A 18 6.63 7.84 5.92
C ALA A 18 7.62 6.72 6.23
N LEU A 19 8.62 6.54 5.39
CA LEU A 19 9.57 5.45 5.58
C LEU A 19 10.60 5.73 6.67
N ARG A 20 10.64 6.97 7.20
CA ARG A 20 11.63 7.34 8.20
C ARG A 20 11.06 7.73 9.54
N ASN A 21 9.73 7.87 9.67
CA ASN A 21 9.17 8.41 10.91
C ASN A 21 8.82 7.34 11.95
N GLY A 22 9.09 6.07 11.65
CA GLY A 22 8.90 4.99 12.62
C GLY A 22 7.46 4.53 12.78
N ARG A 23 6.56 5.00 11.93
CA ARG A 23 5.15 4.59 11.98
C ARG A 23 4.85 3.62 10.84
N PRO A 24 3.90 2.71 11.05
CA PRO A 24 3.48 1.86 9.92
C PRO A 24 2.81 2.70 8.83
N THR A 25 2.74 2.16 7.63
CA THR A 25 2.32 2.91 6.46
C THR A 25 1.36 2.10 5.59
N VAL A 26 0.34 2.77 5.07
CA VAL A 26 -0.48 2.25 3.98
C VAL A 26 -0.10 3.04 2.73
N LEU A 27 0.40 2.32 1.70
CA LEU A 27 0.65 2.92 0.39
C LEU A 27 -0.55 2.60 -0.49
N GLU A 28 -1.14 3.61 -1.12
CA GLU A 28 -2.19 3.35 -2.09
C GLU A 28 -1.72 3.75 -3.49
N PHE A 29 -1.61 2.74 -4.37
CA PHE A 29 -1.35 2.98 -5.80
C PHE A 29 -2.69 3.18 -6.47
N TYR A 30 -2.83 4.31 -7.17
CA TYR A 30 -4.11 4.72 -7.76
C TYR A 30 -3.88 5.48 -9.06
N ALA A 31 -4.96 5.81 -9.75
CA ALA A 31 -4.93 6.73 -10.88
C ALA A 31 -6.19 7.57 -10.87
N ASP A 32 -6.11 8.77 -11.42
CA ASP A 32 -7.27 9.67 -11.43
C ASP A 32 -8.41 9.13 -12.28
N TRP A 33 -8.11 8.29 -13.27
CA TRP A 33 -9.14 7.71 -14.15
C TRP A 33 -9.75 6.43 -13.59
N CYS A 34 -9.28 5.94 -12.45
CA CYS A 34 -9.70 4.67 -11.90
C CYS A 34 -11.01 4.83 -11.12
N GLU A 35 -12.09 4.25 -11.64
CA GLU A 35 -13.42 4.40 -11.00
C GLU A 35 -13.48 3.77 -9.63
N VAL A 36 -12.88 2.58 -9.45
CA VAL A 36 -12.87 1.94 -8.14
C VAL A 36 -12.09 2.77 -7.14
N CYS A 37 -10.99 3.39 -7.57
CA CYS A 37 -10.21 4.29 -6.71
C CYS A 37 -11.05 5.48 -6.27
N LYS A 38 -11.81 6.07 -7.20
CA LYS A 38 -12.68 7.20 -6.88
C LYS A 38 -13.77 6.78 -5.90
N GLU A 39 -14.38 5.62 -6.13
CA GLU A 39 -15.46 5.14 -5.26
C GLU A 39 -14.97 4.85 -3.85
N SER A 40 -13.74 4.38 -3.71
CA SER A 40 -13.20 4.03 -2.40
C SER A 40 -12.62 5.21 -1.64
N ALA A 41 -12.44 6.35 -2.30
CA ALA A 41 -11.78 7.49 -1.67
C ALA A 41 -12.44 7.95 -0.37
N PRO A 42 -13.78 8.04 -0.27
CA PRO A 42 -14.37 8.44 1.02
C PRO A 42 -14.07 7.45 2.14
N THR A 43 -14.04 6.15 1.82
CA THR A 43 -13.72 5.11 2.79
C THR A 43 -12.27 5.24 3.27
N VAL A 44 -11.35 5.42 2.33
CA VAL A 44 -9.93 5.58 2.67
C VAL A 44 -9.75 6.82 3.53
N TYR A 45 -10.41 7.92 3.17
CA TYR A 45 -10.28 9.15 3.94
C TYR A 45 -10.82 9.00 5.36
N ALA A 46 -11.93 8.28 5.52
CA ALA A 46 -12.50 8.06 6.85
C ALA A 46 -11.55 7.24 7.72
N VAL A 47 -10.92 6.21 7.16
CA VAL A 47 -9.98 5.38 7.89
C VAL A 47 -8.72 6.21 8.22
N GLU A 48 -8.25 7.00 7.28
CA GLU A 48 -7.11 7.89 7.51
C GLU A 48 -7.40 8.88 8.63
N THR A 49 -8.62 9.44 8.65
CA THR A 49 -8.99 10.38 9.70
C THR A 49 -8.94 9.71 11.07
N ALA A 50 -9.36 8.46 11.15
CA ALA A 50 -9.39 7.74 12.42
C ALA A 50 -8.00 7.29 12.87
N HIS A 51 -7.08 7.01 11.96
CA HIS A 51 -5.80 6.36 12.29
C HIS A 51 -4.56 7.17 11.89
N GLY A 52 -4.75 8.33 11.28
CA GLY A 52 -3.64 9.06 10.64
C GLY A 52 -2.56 9.56 11.57
N LYS A 53 -2.82 9.60 12.88
CA LYS A 53 -1.78 10.00 13.82
C LYS A 53 -0.79 8.88 14.08
N ALA A 54 -1.24 7.64 13.94
CA ALA A 54 -0.42 6.46 14.22
C ALA A 54 0.05 5.75 12.97
N VAL A 55 -0.65 5.94 11.84
CA VAL A 55 -0.36 5.23 10.59
C VAL A 55 -0.25 6.26 9.48
N ASN A 56 0.81 6.17 8.69
CA ASN A 56 0.97 7.04 7.51
C ASN A 56 0.08 6.54 6.38
N PHE A 57 -0.53 7.49 5.66
CA PHE A 57 -1.27 7.17 4.44
C PHE A 57 -0.59 7.89 3.29
N VAL A 58 -0.11 7.14 2.30
CA VAL A 58 0.69 7.66 1.19
C VAL A 58 0.00 7.32 -0.12
N MET A 59 -0.23 8.33 -0.95
CA MET A 59 -0.90 8.18 -2.25
C MET A 59 0.14 8.23 -3.36
N LEU A 60 0.20 7.18 -4.18
CA LEU A 60 1.16 7.04 -5.27
C LEU A 60 0.40 6.88 -6.58
N ASN A 61 0.39 7.92 -7.40
CA ASN A 61 -0.31 7.92 -8.68
C ASN A 61 0.51 7.14 -9.70
N ILE A 62 -0.06 6.06 -10.24
CA ILE A 62 0.70 5.19 -11.15
C ILE A 62 1.03 5.86 -12.48
N ASP A 63 0.35 6.95 -12.81
CA ASP A 63 0.67 7.70 -14.04
C ASP A 63 1.89 8.59 -13.87
N ASN A 64 2.40 8.70 -12.64
CA ASN A 64 3.61 9.45 -12.36
C ASN A 64 4.80 8.48 -12.42
N ALA A 65 5.65 8.65 -13.44
CA ALA A 65 6.79 7.77 -13.67
C ALA A 65 7.76 7.74 -12.50
N LYS A 66 7.71 8.75 -11.64
CA LYS A 66 8.53 8.80 -10.42
C LYS A 66 8.33 7.54 -9.55
N TRP A 67 7.15 6.91 -9.61
CA TRP A 67 6.83 5.78 -8.77
C TRP A 67 7.01 4.43 -9.45
N SER A 68 7.65 4.38 -10.62
CA SER A 68 7.78 3.12 -11.35
C SER A 68 8.58 2.07 -10.57
N ASP A 69 9.61 2.49 -9.83
CA ASP A 69 10.38 1.53 -9.04
C ASP A 69 9.53 0.91 -7.94
N GLU A 70 8.71 1.72 -7.28
CA GLU A 70 7.81 1.22 -6.24
C GLU A 70 6.77 0.29 -6.81
N MET A 71 6.22 0.62 -7.98
CA MET A 71 5.25 -0.27 -8.64
C MET A 71 5.87 -1.63 -8.92
N ASP A 72 7.11 -1.65 -9.40
CA ASP A 72 7.81 -2.91 -9.67
C ASP A 72 8.11 -3.66 -8.37
N ALA A 73 8.59 -2.94 -7.36
CA ALA A 73 8.97 -3.55 -6.11
C ALA A 73 7.81 -4.26 -5.42
N TYR A 74 6.61 -3.69 -5.51
CA TYR A 74 5.44 -4.25 -4.87
C TYR A 74 4.55 -5.05 -5.83
N GLY A 75 5.01 -5.24 -7.06
CA GLY A 75 4.27 -6.06 -8.03
C GLY A 75 2.91 -5.52 -8.37
N VAL A 76 2.78 -4.21 -8.50
CA VAL A 76 1.49 -3.56 -8.75
C VAL A 76 1.06 -3.86 -10.18
N ASP A 77 -0.02 -4.61 -10.34
CA ASP A 77 -0.57 -4.93 -11.65
C ASP A 77 -2.07 -4.64 -11.75
N GLY A 78 -2.66 -4.10 -10.70
CA GLY A 78 -4.06 -3.67 -10.69
C GLY A 78 -4.23 -2.60 -9.65
N ILE A 79 -5.24 -1.74 -9.81
CA ILE A 79 -5.48 -0.64 -8.89
C ILE A 79 -6.97 -0.58 -8.52
N PRO A 80 -7.29 -0.09 -7.32
CA PRO A 80 -6.34 0.35 -6.29
C PRO A 80 -5.57 -0.81 -5.72
N HIS A 81 -4.31 -0.58 -5.39
CA HIS A 81 -3.45 -1.55 -4.72
C HIS A 81 -2.99 -0.90 -3.43
N LEU A 82 -3.37 -1.46 -2.30
CA LEU A 82 -2.95 -0.95 -1.00
C LEU A 82 -1.94 -1.90 -0.40
N GLU A 83 -0.75 -1.37 -0.13
CA GLU A 83 0.33 -2.15 0.47
C GLU A 83 0.46 -1.72 1.94
N PHE A 84 0.54 -2.69 2.84
CA PHE A 84 0.60 -2.42 4.28
C PHE A 84 2.02 -2.67 4.76
N LEU A 85 2.69 -1.60 5.23
CA LEU A 85 4.08 -1.69 5.68
C LEU A 85 4.13 -1.51 7.19
N ASP A 86 4.94 -2.33 7.85
CA ASP A 86 5.13 -2.18 9.29
C ASP A 86 6.02 -0.96 9.58
N ALA A 87 6.30 -0.72 10.86
CA ALA A 87 7.05 0.46 11.28
C ALA A 87 8.48 0.44 10.76
N ALA A 88 8.99 -0.71 10.36
CA ALA A 88 10.33 -0.84 9.77
C ALA A 88 10.31 -0.70 8.25
N GLY A 89 9.12 -0.53 7.66
CA GLY A 89 8.98 -0.40 6.21
C GLY A 89 8.83 -1.72 5.47
N GLU A 90 8.69 -2.82 6.20
CA GLU A 90 8.54 -4.14 5.58
C GLU A 90 7.09 -4.43 5.29
N SER A 91 6.81 -5.05 4.16
CA SER A 91 5.43 -5.35 3.79
C SER A 91 4.86 -6.49 4.62
N GLU A 92 3.64 -6.30 5.09
CA GLU A 92 2.88 -7.33 5.76
C GLU A 92 1.75 -7.86 4.89
N GLY A 93 1.67 -7.40 3.64
CA GLY A 93 0.68 -7.85 2.69
C GLY A 93 0.03 -6.71 1.95
N PHE A 94 -0.97 -7.05 1.17
CA PHE A 94 -1.63 -6.05 0.31
C PHE A 94 -3.05 -6.49 -0.01
N ILE A 95 -3.85 -5.53 -0.48
CA ILE A 95 -5.16 -5.83 -1.07
C ILE A 95 -5.23 -5.12 -2.42
N VAL A 96 -5.96 -5.70 -3.37
CA VAL A 96 -6.11 -5.15 -4.71
C VAL A 96 -7.57 -5.14 -5.09
N GLY A 97 -8.02 -4.03 -5.68
CA GLY A 97 -9.38 -3.90 -6.19
C GLY A 97 -10.34 -3.39 -5.15
N LYS A 98 -11.62 -3.57 -5.42
CA LYS A 98 -12.67 -3.05 -4.54
C LYS A 98 -12.67 -3.79 -3.21
N PHE A 99 -12.88 -3.05 -2.12
CA PHE A 99 -12.89 -3.64 -0.78
C PHE A 99 -13.97 -2.99 0.07
N PRO A 100 -14.58 -3.75 0.99
CA PRO A 100 -15.49 -3.16 1.98
C PRO A 100 -14.70 -2.36 3.00
N ARG A 101 -15.34 -1.37 3.60
CA ARG A 101 -14.69 -0.56 4.63
C ARG A 101 -14.10 -1.41 5.75
N GLU A 102 -14.82 -2.46 6.14
CA GLU A 102 -14.38 -3.33 7.22
C GLU A 102 -13.02 -3.95 6.96
N VAL A 103 -12.73 -4.30 5.70
CA VAL A 103 -11.45 -4.89 5.32
C VAL A 103 -10.31 -3.91 5.58
N LEU A 104 -10.47 -2.68 5.11
CA LEU A 104 -9.45 -1.66 5.31
C LEU A 104 -9.30 -1.30 6.79
N GLU A 105 -10.43 -1.08 7.45
CA GLU A 105 -10.42 -0.69 8.86
C GLU A 105 -9.73 -1.77 9.71
N SER A 106 -10.05 -3.03 9.48
CA SER A 106 -9.48 -4.13 10.28
C SER A 106 -7.98 -4.27 10.03
N ASN A 107 -7.55 -4.15 8.75
CA ASN A 107 -6.14 -4.22 8.43
C ASN A 107 -5.37 -3.07 9.07
N VAL A 108 -5.92 -1.85 8.98
CA VAL A 108 -5.23 -0.68 9.53
C VAL A 108 -5.15 -0.75 11.05
N ALA A 109 -6.23 -1.20 11.71
CA ALA A 109 -6.21 -1.34 13.16
C ALA A 109 -5.15 -2.36 13.61
N ALA A 110 -5.04 -3.49 12.89
CA ALA A 110 -4.03 -4.49 13.20
C ALA A 110 -2.63 -3.95 12.95
N LEU A 111 -2.45 -3.22 11.87
CA LEU A 111 -1.16 -2.60 11.53
C LEU A 111 -0.75 -1.61 12.62
N GLU A 112 -1.69 -0.77 13.04
CA GLU A 112 -1.43 0.20 14.09
C GLU A 112 -1.05 -0.48 15.40
N ALA A 113 -1.67 -1.64 15.69
CA ALA A 113 -1.39 -2.38 16.92
C ALA A 113 -0.08 -3.15 16.85
N GLY A 114 0.60 -3.15 15.71
CA GLY A 114 1.85 -3.85 15.55
C GLY A 114 1.71 -5.34 15.33
N GLU A 115 0.53 -5.80 14.94
CA GLU A 115 0.31 -7.23 14.68
C GLU A 115 1.03 -7.64 13.41
N ARG A 116 1.62 -8.83 13.44
CA ARG A 116 2.40 -9.31 12.31
C ARG A 116 1.54 -9.85 11.18
N GLU A 117 0.30 -10.22 11.48
CA GLU A 117 -0.61 -10.76 10.48
C GLU A 117 -1.84 -9.89 10.39
N LEU A 118 -2.15 -9.47 9.18
CA LEU A 118 -3.32 -8.65 8.93
C LEU A 118 -4.49 -9.56 8.57
N PRO A 119 -5.71 -9.22 9.04
CA PRO A 119 -6.85 -10.13 8.84
C PRO A 119 -7.18 -10.41 7.38
N TYR A 120 -6.95 -9.45 6.48
CA TYR A 120 -7.44 -9.57 5.11
C TYR A 120 -6.38 -9.34 4.05
N ALA A 121 -5.10 -9.32 4.39
CA ALA A 121 -4.06 -9.02 3.41
C ALA A 121 -3.52 -10.29 2.78
N LYS A 122 -3.30 -10.25 1.46
CA LYS A 122 -2.59 -11.31 0.76
C LYS A 122 -1.10 -11.15 1.01
N ARG A 123 -0.36 -12.25 0.95
CA ARG A 123 1.08 -12.18 1.19
C ARG A 123 1.82 -12.68 -0.04
N TYR A 124 2.98 -12.10 -0.26
CA TYR A 124 3.86 -12.54 -1.34
C TYR A 124 4.29 -13.97 -1.08
N GLY A 125 4.36 -14.74 -2.14
CA GLY A 125 4.81 -16.11 -2.07
C GLY A 125 3.81 -17.09 -1.52
N ALA A 126 2.78 -16.61 -0.92
CA ALA A 126 1.70 -17.51 -0.55
C ALA A 126 0.97 -17.85 -1.82
N ALA A 127 0.85 -18.98 -2.06
CA ALA A 127 0.22 -19.43 -3.22
C ALA A 127 -0.45 -18.44 -4.08
N SER A 128 -0.07 -17.79 -4.35
CA SER A 128 -0.71 -16.91 -4.98
C SER A 128 -0.87 -17.22 -6.22
N LYS A 129 -1.04 -17.77 -6.36
CA LYS A 129 -1.27 -17.74 -7.21
C LYS A 129 -2.18 -17.45 -7.85
N ALA A 130 -2.51 -17.10 -7.98
CA ALA A 130 -3.32 -16.78 -8.48
C ALA A 130 -3.42 -16.25 -9.26
N THR A 131 -3.19 -16.38 -9.31
CA THR A 131 -3.07 -15.96 -9.89
C THR A 131 -2.46 -15.63 -10.42
N THR A 132 -1.93 -15.84 -10.38
CA THR A 132 -1.14 -15.55 -10.66
C THR A 132 -0.70 -15.26 -10.97
N GLN A 133 -0.48 -15.36 -10.87
CA GLN A 133 0.05 -14.95 -10.83
C GLN A 133 0.26 -14.43 -10.41
N ASP A 134 0.26 -14.32 -9.80
CA ASP A 134 0.65 -13.63 -9.22
C ASP A 134 1.44 -13.55 -8.76
N ILE A 135 2.07 -13.77 -8.65
CA ILE A 135 3.00 -13.60 -8.38
C ILE A 135 3.82 -13.63 -8.54
N ALA A 136 4.25 -13.76 -8.72
CA ALA A 136 5.09 -13.69 -8.86
C ALA A 136 5.73 -13.45 -8.98
N GLN A 137 5.84 -13.63 -9.00
CA GLN A 137 6.48 -13.41 -9.03
C GLN A 137 7.11 -12.99 -8.55
N ALA A 138 7.17 -13.12 -8.24
CA ALA A 138 7.82 -12.66 -7.76
C ALA A 138 8.63 -12.49 -7.41
N PRO A 139 9.01 -12.70 -7.27
CA PRO A 139 9.92 -12.44 -6.81
C PRO A 139 10.52 -12.04 -6.49
N ALA A 140 10.57 -12.33 -6.30
CA ALA A 140 11.19 -11.69 -5.89
C ALA A 140 11.47 -11.43 -5.52
N GLN A 141 11.12 -11.58 -5.35
CA GLN A 141 11.40 -11.05 -4.83
C GLN A 141 11.65 -11.05 -4.31
N SER A 142 11.54 -11.57 -4.31
CA SER A 142 11.97 -11.20 -3.75
C SER A 142 12.27 -11.13 -3.42
N ALA A 143 12.09 -11.66 -3.43
CA ALA A 143 12.48 -11.19 -3.02
C ALA A 143 12.78 -10.89 -2.81
N ASP A 144 12.57 -11.25 -2.73
CA ASP A 144 12.92 -10.54 -2.42
C ASP A 144 13.17 -9.93 -2.52
N PRO A 145 12.98 -10.17 -2.59
CA PRO A 145 13.31 -9.26 -2.64
C PRO A 145 13.59 -8.69 -2.38
N ARG A 146 13.36 -8.55 -2.24
CA ARG A 146 13.63 -7.83 -1.98
C ARG A 146 14.38 -7.64 -1.76
N ALA A 147 14.27 -8.30 -2.00
CA ALA A 147 14.90 -7.78 -1.85
C ALA A 147 15.44 -7.36 -2.04
N PRO A 148 15.44 -7.50 -1.99
CA PRO A 148 16.00 -6.73 -2.04
C PRO A 148 16.31 -6.06 -2.31
N VAL A 149 16.06 -6.17 -2.43
CA VAL A 149 16.34 -5.21 -2.57
C VAL A 149 16.74 -4.65 -2.35
N SER A 150 16.64 -4.90 -2.25
CA SER A 150 17.01 -4.00 -1.97
C SER A 150 17.41 -3.36 -1.88
N SER A 151 17.36 -3.56 -1.86
CA SER A 151 17.62 -2.64 -1.71
C SER A 151 17.85 -1.94 -1.85
N SER A 152 17.73 -2.24 -1.83
CA SER A 152 17.78 -1.39 -1.88
C SER A 152 17.62 -0.79 -1.97
N ASP A 153 17.34 -0.90 -1.86
CA ASP A 153 16.98 -0.17 -1.86
C ASP A 153 16.57 0.38 -2.06
N PRO A 154 16.29 0.41 -1.92
CA PRO A 154 15.78 1.05 -2.25
C PRO A 154 15.33 1.58 -2.19
N ARG A 155 15.29 1.48 -1.94
CA ARG A 155 14.74 2.14 -1.76
C ARG A 155 14.85 2.96 -1.54
N PHE A 156 15.05 3.42 -1.70
CA PHE A 156 14.94 4.17 -1.59
C PHE A 156 14.86 4.75 -2.25
N HIS A 157 15.01 4.71 -2.24
CA HIS A 157 14.69 5.59 -3.07
C HIS A 157 13.53 6.06 -3.30
N GLY A 158 13.07 6.07 -3.39
CA GLY A 158 11.95 6.58 -3.27
C GLY A 158 11.29 7.74 -3.72
#